data_810bfd4942d06357ceffb94faa0606b5
#
_entry.id   810bfd4942d06357ceffb94faa0606b5
#
_cell.length_a   1.000
_cell.length_b   1.000
_cell.length_c   1.000
_cell.angle_alpha   90.00
_cell.angle_beta   90.00
_cell.angle_gamma   90.00
#
_symmetry.space_group_name_H-M   'P 1'
#
loop_
_entity.id
_entity.type
_entity.pdbx_description
1 polymer ?
#
loop_
_entity_poly.entity_id
_entity_poly.type
_entity_poly.pdbx_seq_one_letter_code
_entity_poly.pdbx_strand_id
1 'polypeptide(L)'
;FCPFFMKKLVMKALDLASAILKSDRWQGLKVKAGNYMDEYKEASVYMKSHKRITLNVLFITFVQRCLLFAVTYLVLISFSVRHISLVETVILQGSISLAVDMLPLPGGMGVSEQLFEKIFLPVCGPAVITPAMIVSRGLSFYAQLFISAVMTVAAYFVIFGKGKKTNDRIL
;
A
#
# COMPACT_ATOMS: atom_id res chain seq x y z
N PHE A 1 2.45 -6.56 22.18
CA PHE A 1 3.73 -6.35 22.93
C PHE A 1 4.53 -5.14 22.47
N CYS A 2 4.25 -4.56 21.29
CA CYS A 2 5.11 -3.55 20.68
C CYS A 2 4.83 -2.04 20.96
N PRO A 3 3.60 -1.57 21.28
CA PRO A 3 3.36 -0.12 21.32
C PRO A 3 4.05 0.58 22.50
N PHE A 4 4.21 -0.11 23.63
CA PHE A 4 4.85 0.48 24.81
C PHE A 4 6.37 0.62 24.64
N PHE A 5 7.01 -0.38 24.03
CA PHE A 5 8.45 -0.36 23.75
C PHE A 5 8.82 0.66 22.69
N MET A 6 8.03 0.75 21.62
CA MET A 6 8.19 1.76 20.56
C MET A 6 8.03 3.19 21.10
N LYS A 7 7.01 3.45 21.94
CA LYS A 7 6.83 4.76 22.57
C LYS A 7 8.07 5.15 23.40
N LYS A 8 8.59 4.21 24.19
CA LYS A 8 9.77 4.45 25.03
C LYS A 8 11.05 4.68 24.21
N LEU A 9 11.19 3.96 23.10
CA LEU A 9 12.34 4.09 22.20
C LEU A 9 12.31 5.42 21.43
N VAL A 10 11.15 5.77 20.84
CA VAL A 10 10.96 7.00 20.08
C VAL A 10 11.06 8.24 20.98
N MET A 11 10.48 8.20 22.20
CA MET A 11 10.60 9.28 23.16
C MET A 11 12.05 9.46 23.61
N LYS A 12 12.78 8.38 23.87
CA LYS A 12 14.19 8.43 24.24
C LYS A 12 15.08 8.97 23.13
N ALA A 13 14.81 8.58 21.88
CA ALA A 13 15.51 9.11 20.69
C ALA A 13 15.24 10.61 20.49
N LEU A 14 13.97 11.04 20.69
CA LEU A 14 13.58 12.45 20.61
C LEU A 14 14.15 13.27 21.78
N ASP A 15 14.29 12.68 22.98
CA ASP A 15 14.92 13.33 24.13
C ASP A 15 16.43 13.53 23.90
N LEU A 16 17.12 12.52 23.36
CA LEU A 16 18.52 12.64 22.94
C LEU A 16 18.70 13.70 21.84
N ALA A 17 17.86 13.68 20.81
CA ALA A 17 17.92 14.64 19.73
C ALA A 17 17.62 16.08 20.20
N SER A 18 16.68 16.24 21.14
CA SER A 18 16.36 17.55 21.73
C SER A 18 17.45 18.09 22.67
N ALA A 19 18.24 17.21 23.28
CA ALA A 19 19.39 17.58 24.11
C ALA A 19 20.58 18.06 23.27
N ILE A 20 20.69 17.55 22.02
CA ILE A 20 21.81 17.90 21.11
C ILE A 20 21.47 19.14 20.28
N LEU A 21 20.20 19.32 19.88
CA LEU A 21 19.74 20.44 19.04
C LEU A 21 18.78 21.33 19.83
N LYS A 22 19.29 22.35 20.42
CA LYS A 22 18.61 23.39 21.22
C LYS A 22 17.66 24.28 20.40
N SER A 23 16.66 23.71 19.69
CA SER A 23 15.75 24.45 18.82
C SER A 23 14.28 24.19 19.17
N ASP A 24 13.48 25.25 19.30
CA ASP A 24 12.04 25.24 19.62
C ASP A 24 11.18 24.39 18.64
N ARG A 25 11.69 24.12 17.43
CA ARG A 25 11.04 23.22 16.45
C ARG A 25 10.86 21.80 16.96
N TRP A 26 11.74 21.34 17.86
CA TRP A 26 11.71 19.97 18.39
C TRP A 26 10.63 19.76 19.44
N GLN A 27 10.22 20.81 20.15
CA GLN A 27 9.09 20.74 21.07
C GLN A 27 7.77 20.49 20.34
N GLY A 28 7.55 21.16 19.22
CA GLY A 28 6.39 20.92 18.35
C GLY A 28 6.38 19.50 17.75
N LEU A 29 7.55 18.97 17.41
CA LEU A 29 7.71 17.58 16.94
C LEU A 29 7.43 16.55 18.03
N LYS A 30 7.85 16.80 19.28
CA LYS A 30 7.54 15.93 20.43
C LYS A 30 6.04 15.84 20.70
N VAL A 31 5.33 16.96 20.67
CA VAL A 31 3.87 16.98 20.88
C VAL A 31 3.16 16.24 19.73
N LYS A 32 3.56 16.49 18.49
CA LYS A 32 3.01 15.76 17.33
C LYS A 32 3.30 14.26 17.40
N ALA A 33 4.54 13.87 17.69
CA ALA A 33 4.90 12.47 17.85
C ALA A 33 4.15 11.79 19.01
N GLY A 34 3.92 12.51 20.11
CA GLY A 34 3.09 12.03 21.22
C GLY A 34 1.67 11.73 20.77
N ASN A 35 1.02 12.66 20.08
CA ASN A 35 -0.35 12.51 19.58
C ASN A 35 -0.45 11.33 18.58
N TYR A 36 0.47 11.23 17.62
CA TYR A 36 0.49 10.07 16.69
C TYR A 36 0.67 8.73 17.42
N MET A 37 1.47 8.70 18.48
CA MET A 37 1.67 7.48 19.27
C MET A 37 0.42 7.11 20.08
N ASP A 38 -0.32 8.09 20.57
CA ASP A 38 -1.57 7.82 21.28
C ASP A 38 -2.69 7.39 20.33
N GLU A 39 -2.81 7.99 19.14
CA GLU A 39 -3.68 7.53 18.06
C GLU A 39 -3.33 6.08 17.63
N TYR A 40 -2.04 5.79 17.46
CA TYR A 40 -1.58 4.43 17.14
C TYR A 40 -1.93 3.41 18.22
N LYS A 41 -1.83 3.82 19.50
CA LYS A 41 -2.22 2.98 20.65
C LYS A 41 -3.73 2.72 20.64
N GLU A 42 -4.53 3.73 20.40
CA GLU A 42 -5.99 3.62 20.33
C GLU A 42 -6.42 2.70 19.17
N ALA A 43 -5.86 2.88 17.98
CA ALA A 43 -6.06 2.00 16.83
C ALA A 43 -5.65 0.55 17.16
N SER A 44 -4.52 0.36 17.83
CA SER A 44 -4.03 -0.96 18.23
C SER A 44 -4.95 -1.65 19.24
N VAL A 45 -5.52 -0.90 20.19
CA VAL A 45 -6.51 -1.41 21.16
C VAL A 45 -7.80 -1.77 20.44
N TYR A 46 -8.28 -0.91 19.53
CA TYR A 46 -9.47 -1.18 18.72
C TYR A 46 -9.32 -2.45 17.89
N MET A 47 -8.19 -2.62 17.21
CA MET A 47 -7.90 -3.83 16.43
C MET A 47 -7.90 -5.10 17.28
N LYS A 48 -7.38 -5.02 18.50
CA LYS A 48 -7.38 -6.16 19.45
C LYS A 48 -8.78 -6.50 19.95
N SER A 49 -9.63 -5.53 20.19
CA SER A 49 -10.99 -5.73 20.65
C SER A 49 -11.91 -6.25 19.55
N HIS A 50 -11.66 -5.88 18.28
CA HIS A 50 -12.49 -6.24 17.13
C HIS A 50 -11.80 -7.23 16.17
N LYS A 51 -11.35 -8.36 16.69
CA LYS A 51 -10.56 -9.36 15.94
C LYS A 51 -11.23 -9.81 14.62
N ARG A 52 -12.56 -9.97 14.61
CA ARG A 52 -13.31 -10.36 13.39
C ARG A 52 -13.21 -9.31 12.30
N ILE A 53 -13.34 -8.03 12.65
CA ILE A 53 -13.24 -6.92 11.70
C ILE A 53 -11.81 -6.85 11.16
N THR A 54 -10.83 -6.93 12.04
CA THR A 54 -9.41 -6.92 11.67
C THR A 54 -9.06 -8.08 10.74
N LEU A 55 -9.54 -9.30 11.03
CA LEU A 55 -9.31 -10.47 10.19
C LEU A 55 -9.97 -10.33 8.81
N ASN A 56 -11.21 -9.82 8.77
CA ASN A 56 -11.90 -9.57 7.51
C ASN A 56 -11.16 -8.54 6.64
N VAL A 57 -10.72 -7.43 7.23
CA VAL A 57 -9.94 -6.41 6.52
C VAL A 57 -8.62 -7.00 5.99
N LEU A 58 -7.93 -7.79 6.81
CA LEU A 58 -6.68 -8.46 6.41
C LEU A 58 -6.93 -9.42 5.23
N PHE A 59 -8.00 -10.21 5.31
CA PHE A 59 -8.37 -11.15 4.24
C PHE A 59 -8.71 -10.42 2.94
N ILE A 60 -9.53 -9.37 3.00
CA ILE A 60 -9.88 -8.55 1.84
C ILE A 60 -8.63 -7.93 1.21
N THR A 61 -7.73 -7.37 2.02
CA THR A 61 -6.48 -6.79 1.56
C THR A 61 -5.57 -7.83 0.91
N PHE A 62 -5.50 -9.03 1.49
CA PHE A 62 -4.73 -10.14 0.92
C PHE A 62 -5.27 -10.55 -0.46
N VAL A 63 -6.58 -10.76 -0.57
CA VAL A 63 -7.22 -11.09 -1.85
C VAL A 63 -6.99 -9.99 -2.88
N GLN A 64 -7.14 -8.72 -2.49
CA GLN A 64 -6.88 -7.58 -3.36
C GLN A 64 -5.44 -7.58 -3.89
N ARG A 65 -4.45 -7.85 -3.03
CA ARG A 65 -3.04 -7.94 -3.45
C ARG A 65 -2.80 -9.11 -4.40
N CYS A 66 -3.36 -10.27 -4.12
CA CYS A 66 -3.27 -11.42 -5.01
C CYS A 66 -3.87 -11.15 -6.41
N LEU A 67 -5.01 -10.47 -6.46
CA LEU A 67 -5.64 -10.08 -7.74
C LEU A 67 -4.75 -9.10 -8.53
N LEU A 68 -4.13 -8.13 -7.86
CA LEU A 68 -3.20 -7.20 -8.51
C LEU A 68 -1.97 -7.94 -9.08
N PHE A 69 -1.44 -8.92 -8.36
CA PHE A 69 -0.32 -9.72 -8.84
C PHE A 69 -0.72 -10.68 -9.99
N ALA A 70 -1.98 -11.15 -9.97
CA ALA A 70 -2.52 -11.96 -11.06
C ALA A 70 -2.61 -11.20 -12.40
N VAL A 71 -2.67 -9.86 -12.39
CA VAL A 71 -2.60 -9.04 -13.62
C VAL A 71 -1.30 -9.32 -14.38
N THR A 72 -0.17 -9.46 -13.68
CA THR A 72 1.11 -9.80 -14.29
C THR A 72 1.04 -11.16 -15.00
N TYR A 73 0.38 -12.15 -14.41
CA TYR A 73 0.17 -13.44 -15.03
C TYR A 73 -0.63 -13.35 -16.33
N LEU A 74 -1.72 -12.57 -16.34
CA LEU A 74 -2.53 -12.35 -17.55
C LEU A 74 -1.70 -11.67 -18.67
N VAL A 75 -0.85 -10.73 -18.31
CA VAL A 75 0.08 -10.11 -19.26
C VAL A 75 1.05 -11.13 -19.81
N LEU A 76 1.66 -11.98 -18.99
CA LEU A 76 2.59 -13.01 -19.45
C LEU A 76 1.93 -14.01 -20.42
N ILE A 77 0.71 -14.43 -20.13
CA ILE A 77 -0.07 -15.28 -21.05
C ILE A 77 -0.29 -14.57 -22.39
N SER A 78 -0.59 -13.28 -22.38
CA SER A 78 -0.80 -12.49 -23.60
C SER A 78 0.45 -12.44 -24.49
N PHE A 79 1.62 -12.55 -23.89
CA PHE A 79 2.90 -12.70 -24.60
C PHE A 79 3.28 -14.16 -24.88
N SER A 80 2.32 -15.10 -24.78
CA SER A 80 2.51 -16.53 -25.02
C SER A 80 3.47 -17.24 -24.07
N VAL A 81 3.78 -16.65 -22.93
CA VAL A 81 4.55 -17.29 -21.86
C VAL A 81 3.61 -18.16 -21.03
N ARG A 82 3.58 -19.47 -21.34
CA ARG A 82 2.63 -20.44 -20.74
C ARG A 82 3.26 -21.45 -19.80
N HIS A 83 4.56 -21.41 -19.63
CA HIS A 83 5.30 -22.39 -18.80
C HIS A 83 5.39 -21.99 -17.33
N ILE A 84 4.82 -20.84 -16.95
CA ILE A 84 4.72 -20.39 -15.55
C ILE A 84 3.28 -20.51 -15.06
N SER A 85 3.09 -20.92 -13.82
CA SER A 85 1.78 -20.99 -13.20
C SER A 85 1.35 -19.63 -12.59
N LEU A 86 0.04 -19.46 -12.39
CA LEU A 86 -0.50 -18.28 -11.71
C LEU A 86 0.08 -18.12 -10.31
N VAL A 87 0.22 -19.23 -9.57
CA VAL A 87 0.73 -19.20 -8.19
C VAL A 87 2.19 -18.76 -8.17
N GLU A 88 3.03 -19.28 -9.05
CA GLU A 88 4.43 -18.87 -9.18
C GLU A 88 4.54 -17.39 -9.51
N THR A 89 3.75 -16.89 -10.47
CA THR A 89 3.75 -15.47 -10.83
C THR A 89 3.35 -14.59 -9.65
N VAL A 90 2.31 -14.98 -8.89
CA VAL A 90 1.85 -14.23 -7.70
C VAL A 90 2.94 -14.22 -6.63
N ILE A 91 3.63 -15.34 -6.40
CA ILE A 91 4.73 -15.42 -5.42
C ILE A 91 5.90 -14.53 -5.86
N LEU A 92 6.33 -14.63 -7.11
CA LEU A 92 7.43 -13.82 -7.64
C LEU A 92 7.11 -12.32 -7.58
N GLN A 93 5.92 -11.93 -8.01
CA GLN A 93 5.47 -10.53 -7.96
C GLN A 93 5.32 -10.04 -6.52
N GLY A 94 4.82 -10.88 -5.61
CA GLY A 94 4.74 -10.60 -4.19
C GLY A 94 6.11 -10.40 -3.56
N SER A 95 7.10 -11.19 -3.95
CA SER A 95 8.49 -11.04 -3.48
C SER A 95 9.10 -9.71 -3.93
N ILE A 96 8.85 -9.31 -5.18
CA ILE A 96 9.29 -7.99 -5.70
C ILE A 96 8.63 -6.87 -4.89
N SER A 97 7.31 -6.94 -4.69
CA SER A 97 6.57 -5.93 -3.93
C SER A 97 7.11 -5.79 -2.50
N LEU A 98 7.33 -6.91 -1.82
CA LEU A 98 7.86 -6.93 -0.46
C LEU A 98 9.28 -6.31 -0.40
N ALA A 99 10.15 -6.66 -1.35
CA ALA A 99 11.49 -6.11 -1.41
C ALA A 99 11.49 -4.60 -1.65
N VAL A 100 10.61 -4.11 -2.52
CA VAL A 100 10.48 -2.68 -2.84
C VAL A 100 9.86 -1.91 -1.67
N ASP A 101 8.86 -2.46 -1.00
CA ASP A 101 8.19 -1.83 0.15
C ASP A 101 9.14 -1.66 1.36
N MET A 102 10.19 -2.48 1.46
CA MET A 102 11.25 -2.34 2.48
C MET A 102 12.23 -1.19 2.20
N LEU A 103 12.28 -0.69 0.97
CA LEU A 103 13.18 0.39 0.61
C LEU A 103 12.50 1.75 0.79
N PRO A 104 13.13 2.73 1.45
CA PRO A 104 12.57 4.06 1.65
C PRO A 104 12.67 4.92 0.37
N LEU A 105 12.23 4.36 -0.76
CA LEU A 105 12.24 5.04 -2.05
C LEU A 105 10.81 5.44 -2.44
N PRO A 106 10.58 6.70 -2.81
CA PRO A 106 9.26 7.16 -3.20
C PRO A 106 8.78 6.42 -4.46
N GLY A 107 7.73 5.60 -4.29
CA GLY A 107 7.12 4.83 -5.38
C GLY A 107 7.92 3.61 -5.85
N GLY A 108 9.10 3.32 -5.28
CA GLY A 108 9.93 2.17 -5.66
C GLY A 108 10.37 2.15 -7.12
N MET A 109 10.25 3.30 -7.83
CA MET A 109 10.59 3.42 -9.25
C MET A 109 12.07 3.10 -9.47
N GLY A 110 12.37 2.41 -10.55
CA GLY A 110 13.71 1.96 -10.93
C GLY A 110 14.09 0.62 -10.28
N VAL A 111 13.98 0.48 -8.97
CA VAL A 111 14.33 -0.77 -8.28
C VAL A 111 13.32 -1.87 -8.58
N SER A 112 12.05 -1.53 -8.59
CA SER A 112 10.99 -2.47 -8.91
C SER A 112 11.07 -2.99 -10.35
N GLU A 113 11.47 -2.14 -11.30
CA GLU A 113 11.71 -2.54 -12.70
C GLU A 113 12.93 -3.46 -12.84
N GLN A 114 14.02 -3.11 -12.19
CA GLN A 114 15.22 -3.96 -12.18
C GLN A 114 14.99 -5.32 -11.54
N LEU A 115 14.22 -5.35 -10.43
CA LEU A 115 13.87 -6.62 -9.78
C LEU A 115 12.93 -7.44 -10.66
N PHE A 116 11.94 -6.79 -11.30
CA PHE A 116 11.07 -7.48 -12.25
C PHE A 116 11.86 -8.10 -13.39
N GLU A 117 12.74 -7.32 -14.02
CA GLU A 117 13.60 -7.81 -15.10
C GLU A 117 14.44 -9.01 -14.64
N LYS A 118 15.18 -8.89 -13.54
CA LYS A 118 16.05 -9.96 -13.04
C LYS A 118 15.29 -11.23 -12.66
N ILE A 119 14.12 -11.11 -12.07
CA ILE A 119 13.33 -12.25 -11.57
C ILE A 119 12.57 -12.93 -12.70
N PHE A 120 11.99 -12.17 -13.64
CA PHE A 120 11.21 -12.72 -14.73
C PHE A 120 12.01 -12.98 -16.02
N LEU A 121 13.26 -12.49 -16.14
CA LEU A 121 14.11 -12.74 -17.31
C LEU A 121 14.29 -14.24 -17.62
N PRO A 122 14.59 -15.11 -16.65
CA PRO A 122 14.70 -16.56 -16.92
C PRO A 122 13.38 -17.21 -17.35
N VAL A 123 12.24 -16.59 -17.04
CA VAL A 123 10.90 -17.06 -17.37
C VAL A 123 10.44 -16.55 -18.73
N CYS A 124 10.63 -15.28 -19.02
CA CYS A 124 10.07 -14.61 -20.19
C CYS A 124 11.05 -14.57 -21.37
N GLY A 125 12.35 -14.68 -21.09
CA GLY A 125 13.39 -14.42 -22.07
C GLY A 125 13.56 -12.93 -22.42
N PRO A 126 14.72 -12.57 -23.04
CA PRO A 126 15.10 -11.17 -23.26
C PRO A 126 14.19 -10.40 -24.22
N ALA A 127 13.53 -11.08 -25.15
CA ALA A 127 12.66 -10.43 -26.13
C ALA A 127 11.31 -9.98 -25.55
N VAL A 128 10.80 -10.65 -24.52
CA VAL A 128 9.46 -10.45 -23.96
C VAL A 128 9.49 -9.66 -22.64
N ILE A 129 10.60 -9.70 -21.92
CA ILE A 129 10.66 -9.15 -20.55
C ILE A 129 10.34 -7.66 -20.50
N THR A 130 10.93 -6.85 -21.36
CA THR A 130 10.73 -5.39 -21.35
C THR A 130 9.31 -4.99 -21.73
N PRO A 131 8.72 -5.46 -22.84
CA PRO A 131 7.32 -5.13 -23.14
C PRO A 131 6.34 -5.69 -22.10
N ALA A 132 6.55 -6.88 -21.57
CA ALA A 132 5.72 -7.44 -20.50
C ALA A 132 5.78 -6.62 -19.22
N MET A 133 6.95 -6.13 -18.83
CA MET A 133 7.15 -5.24 -17.69
C MET A 133 6.37 -3.93 -17.87
N ILE A 134 6.52 -3.26 -19.00
CA ILE A 134 5.85 -1.98 -19.29
C ILE A 134 4.33 -2.15 -19.26
N VAL A 135 3.81 -3.20 -19.92
CA VAL A 135 2.37 -3.46 -19.96
C VAL A 135 1.82 -3.83 -18.60
N SER A 136 2.51 -4.72 -17.86
CA SER A 136 2.08 -5.13 -16.51
C SER A 136 2.03 -3.94 -15.54
N ARG A 137 3.03 -3.09 -15.57
CA ARG A 137 3.09 -1.88 -14.74
C ARG A 137 2.06 -0.84 -15.15
N GLY A 138 2.00 -0.55 -16.44
CA GLY A 138 1.00 0.36 -16.99
C GLY A 138 -0.41 -0.06 -16.64
N LEU A 139 -0.74 -1.33 -16.85
CA LEU A 139 -2.07 -1.85 -16.57
C LEU A 139 -2.40 -1.78 -15.06
N SER A 140 -1.48 -2.18 -14.19
CA SER A 140 -1.68 -2.12 -12.74
C SER A 140 -1.88 -0.69 -12.25
N PHE A 141 -1.10 0.27 -12.76
CA PHE A 141 -1.23 1.68 -12.40
C PHE A 141 -2.55 2.28 -12.90
N TYR A 142 -2.86 2.12 -14.19
CA TYR A 142 -4.07 2.71 -14.78
C TYR A 142 -5.34 2.05 -14.24
N ALA A 143 -5.34 0.75 -13.96
CA ALA A 143 -6.49 0.09 -13.36
C ALA A 143 -6.82 0.67 -11.97
N GLN A 144 -5.82 0.87 -11.12
CA GLN A 144 -6.01 1.48 -9.81
C GLN A 144 -6.51 2.92 -9.91
N LEU A 145 -5.95 3.70 -10.82
CA LEU A 145 -6.35 5.09 -11.05
C LEU A 145 -7.80 5.16 -11.54
N PHE A 146 -8.20 4.30 -12.49
CA PHE A 146 -9.55 4.23 -13.00
C PHE A 146 -10.56 3.85 -11.91
N ILE A 147 -10.27 2.80 -11.13
CA ILE A 147 -11.13 2.37 -10.02
C ILE A 147 -11.27 3.49 -8.98
N SER A 148 -10.17 4.16 -8.63
CA SER A 148 -10.20 5.30 -7.70
C SER A 148 -11.04 6.45 -8.23
N ALA A 149 -10.93 6.80 -9.51
CA ALA A 149 -11.73 7.84 -10.13
C ALA A 149 -13.23 7.50 -10.10
N VAL A 150 -13.60 6.26 -10.49
CA VAL A 150 -14.99 5.80 -10.45
C VAL A 150 -15.55 5.83 -9.03
N MET A 151 -14.78 5.35 -8.04
CA MET A 151 -15.20 5.37 -6.64
C MET A 151 -15.37 6.80 -6.11
N THR A 152 -14.50 7.72 -6.49
CA THR A 152 -14.60 9.13 -6.10
C THR A 152 -15.85 9.78 -6.68
N VAL A 153 -16.12 9.56 -7.97
CA VAL A 153 -17.33 10.06 -8.63
C VAL A 153 -18.60 9.46 -8.01
N ALA A 154 -18.61 8.15 -7.77
CA ALA A 154 -19.74 7.48 -7.11
C ALA A 154 -19.97 8.04 -5.69
N ALA A 155 -18.93 8.22 -4.89
CA ALA A 155 -19.01 8.80 -3.56
C ALA A 155 -19.54 10.24 -3.62
N TYR A 156 -19.09 11.03 -4.58
CA TYR A 156 -19.59 12.40 -4.79
C TYR A 156 -21.12 12.40 -5.02
N PHE A 157 -21.63 11.57 -5.92
CA PHE A 157 -23.07 11.49 -6.19
C PHE A 157 -23.88 10.99 -4.99
N VAL A 158 -23.35 10.04 -4.22
CA VAL A 158 -24.02 9.51 -3.03
C VAL A 158 -24.10 10.56 -1.93
N ILE A 159 -23.03 11.31 -1.69
CA ILE A 159 -22.95 12.31 -0.62
C ILE A 159 -23.77 13.54 -0.98
N PHE A 160 -23.59 14.10 -2.17
CA PHE A 160 -24.28 15.30 -2.62
C PHE A 160 -25.73 15.04 -3.03
N GLY A 161 -26.05 13.85 -3.55
CA GLY A 161 -27.43 13.45 -3.85
C GLY A 161 -28.31 13.31 -2.59
N LYS A 162 -27.72 12.93 -1.44
CA LYS A 162 -28.43 12.87 -0.15
C LYS A 162 -28.64 14.26 0.46
N GLY A 163 -27.72 15.19 0.28
CA GLY A 163 -27.84 16.56 0.83
C GLY A 163 -29.03 17.34 0.26
N LYS A 164 -29.42 17.10 -0.99
CA LYS A 164 -30.55 17.78 -1.62
C LYS A 164 -31.92 17.32 -1.09
N LYS A 165 -32.04 16.05 -0.68
CA LYS A 165 -33.28 15.50 -0.13
C LYS A 165 -33.60 15.91 1.31
N THR A 166 -32.62 16.41 2.05
CA THR A 166 -32.83 16.83 3.45
C THR A 166 -33.33 18.28 3.52
N ASN A 167 -32.97 19.13 2.52
CA ASN A 167 -33.40 20.53 2.51
C ASN A 167 -34.86 20.72 2.06
N ASP A 168 -35.39 19.76 1.25
CA ASP A 168 -36.79 19.81 0.79
C ASP A 168 -37.82 19.32 1.85
N ARG A 169 -37.40 18.91 3.04
CA ARG A 169 -38.26 18.49 4.14
C ARG A 169 -38.42 19.52 5.25
N ILE A 170 -37.78 20.69 5.13
CA ILE A 170 -37.78 21.75 6.14
C ILE A 170 -38.53 23.00 5.62
N LEU A 171 -39.03 22.98 4.40
CA LEU A 171 -39.98 23.95 3.83
C LEU A 171 -41.37 23.32 3.71
#